data_ef86e71efed4084d3320e2839f06e390
#
_entry.id   ef86e71efed4084d3320e2839f06e390
#
_cell.length_a   1.000
_cell.length_b   1.000
_cell.length_c   1.000
_cell.angle_alpha   90.00
_cell.angle_beta   90.00
_cell.angle_gamma   90.00
#
_symmetry.space_group_name_H-M   'P 1'
#
loop_
_entity.id
_entity.type
_entity.pdbx_description
1 polymer ?
#
loop_
_entity_poly.entity_id
_entity_poly.type
_entity_poly.pdbx_seq_one_letter_code
_entity_poly.pdbx_strand_id
1 'polypeptide(L)'
;MAKAFGIVNFAGNHIRVEGMQEYRPVGAFSFLGRYRVIDFPISNICNSGIDHIQVYIRRNPQSLTAHLGTGRHYNINSKSGNLQILYSGLGMNMSLYNNDIASYIENLEYIEQELAEYVVIAPSYMVYTQDYKKLLNDHIESGADITLLYHSVDTAKEYF
;
A
#
# COMPACT_ATOMS: atom_id res chain seq x y z
N MET A 1 -15.08 -6.03 16.18
CA MET A 1 -14.09 -5.15 15.56
C MET A 1 -14.61 -4.86 14.17
N ALA A 2 -14.68 -3.60 13.75
CA ALA A 2 -15.13 -3.27 12.40
C ALA A 2 -14.21 -3.97 11.36
N LYS A 3 -14.81 -4.49 10.31
CA LYS A 3 -14.07 -5.25 9.30
C LYS A 3 -13.38 -4.27 8.35
N ALA A 4 -12.06 -4.30 8.32
CA ALA A 4 -11.23 -3.46 7.46
C ALA A 4 -10.26 -4.32 6.63
N PHE A 5 -9.88 -3.85 5.45
CA PHE A 5 -8.77 -4.40 4.68
C PHE A 5 -7.78 -3.31 4.30
N GLY A 6 -6.58 -3.70 3.90
CA GLY A 6 -5.49 -2.80 3.54
C GLY A 6 -5.24 -2.76 2.04
N ILE A 7 -4.99 -1.58 1.49
CA ILE A 7 -4.44 -1.38 0.15
C ILE A 7 -3.07 -0.74 0.27
N VAL A 8 -2.06 -1.35 -0.33
CA VAL A 8 -0.72 -0.77 -0.44
C VAL A 8 -0.49 -0.34 -1.88
N ASN A 9 -0.47 0.99 -2.07
CA ASN A 9 -0.35 1.61 -3.38
C ASN A 9 1.09 1.65 -3.89
N PHE A 10 1.25 1.67 -5.21
CA PHE A 10 2.53 1.95 -5.85
C PHE A 10 2.90 3.45 -5.74
N ALA A 11 4.20 3.75 -5.94
CA ALA A 11 4.67 5.13 -6.06
C ALA A 11 4.18 5.76 -7.37
N GLY A 12 3.57 6.93 -7.28
CA GLY A 12 3.23 7.74 -8.45
C GLY A 12 4.47 8.25 -9.19
N ASN A 13 4.27 8.85 -10.36
CA ASN A 13 5.39 9.35 -11.18
C ASN A 13 6.13 10.55 -10.56
N HIS A 14 5.55 11.18 -9.54
CA HIS A 14 6.18 12.28 -8.81
C HIS A 14 7.27 11.80 -7.84
N ILE A 15 7.25 10.54 -7.45
CA ILE A 15 8.30 9.97 -6.61
C ILE A 15 9.39 9.42 -7.51
N ARG A 16 10.52 10.11 -7.56
CA ARG A 16 11.68 9.70 -8.38
C ARG A 16 12.91 9.49 -7.51
N VAL A 17 13.56 8.35 -7.73
CA VAL A 17 14.89 8.04 -7.19
C VAL A 17 15.78 7.70 -8.38
N GLU A 18 16.68 8.60 -8.73
CA GLU A 18 17.54 8.45 -9.90
C GLU A 18 18.38 7.17 -9.85
N GLY A 19 18.54 6.53 -11.00
CA GLY A 19 19.41 5.37 -11.20
C GLY A 19 18.85 4.03 -10.71
N MET A 20 17.81 4.00 -9.87
CA MET A 20 17.29 2.76 -9.30
C MET A 20 15.88 2.40 -9.79
N GLN A 21 15.03 3.38 -10.01
CA GLN A 21 13.62 3.15 -10.40
C GLN A 21 13.44 2.56 -11.79
N GLU A 22 14.42 2.67 -12.67
CA GLU A 22 14.39 2.07 -14.01
C GLU A 22 14.26 0.54 -13.93
N TYR A 23 14.83 -0.05 -12.89
CA TYR A 23 14.92 -1.50 -12.71
C TYR A 23 13.96 -2.04 -11.67
N ARG A 24 13.58 -1.23 -10.67
CA ARG A 24 12.77 -1.69 -9.53
C ARG A 24 11.81 -0.60 -9.07
N PRO A 25 10.58 -0.95 -8.66
CA PRO A 25 9.70 -0.01 -7.97
C PRO A 25 10.30 0.40 -6.62
N VAL A 26 9.99 1.62 -6.14
CA VAL A 26 10.54 2.16 -4.88
C VAL A 26 10.28 1.23 -3.69
N GLY A 27 9.11 0.63 -3.61
CA GLY A 27 8.78 -0.34 -2.57
C GLY A 27 9.72 -1.55 -2.50
N ALA A 28 10.43 -1.87 -3.62
CA ALA A 28 11.39 -2.96 -3.68
C ALA A 28 12.81 -2.57 -3.27
N PHE A 29 13.07 -1.30 -2.95
CA PHE A 29 14.40 -0.87 -2.53
C PHE A 29 14.76 -1.46 -1.17
N SER A 30 16.00 -1.93 -1.06
CA SER A 30 16.53 -2.44 0.20
C SER A 30 16.65 -1.33 1.24
N PHE A 31 16.22 -1.63 2.44
CA PHE A 31 16.32 -0.77 3.60
C PHE A 31 17.00 -1.53 4.74
N LEU A 32 18.07 -0.96 5.31
CA LEU A 32 18.89 -1.57 6.37
C LEU A 32 19.39 -2.99 6.04
N GLY A 33 19.64 -3.27 4.76
CA GLY A 33 20.23 -4.52 4.28
C GLY A 33 19.31 -5.75 4.28
N ARG A 34 18.28 -5.79 5.11
CA ARG A 34 17.37 -6.93 5.27
C ARG A 34 15.96 -6.68 4.75
N TYR A 35 15.44 -5.49 5.03
CA TYR A 35 14.07 -5.11 4.71
C TYR A 35 13.97 -4.46 3.34
N ARG A 36 12.76 -4.34 2.84
CA ARG A 36 12.41 -3.47 1.73
C ARG A 36 11.45 -2.39 2.20
N VAL A 37 11.39 -1.29 1.49
CA VAL A 37 10.52 -0.16 1.86
C VAL A 37 9.07 -0.59 2.05
N ILE A 38 8.57 -1.48 1.20
CA ILE A 38 7.19 -2.00 1.28
C ILE A 38 6.89 -2.81 2.54
N ASP A 39 7.91 -3.35 3.21
CA ASP A 39 7.71 -4.16 4.41
C ASP A 39 7.11 -3.33 5.56
N PHE A 40 7.39 -2.04 5.61
CA PHE A 40 6.92 -1.15 6.66
C PHE A 40 5.40 -0.91 6.60
N PRO A 41 4.81 -0.44 5.50
CA PRO A 41 3.36 -0.30 5.41
C PRO A 41 2.62 -1.63 5.62
N ILE A 42 3.10 -2.74 5.04
CA ILE A 42 2.46 -4.05 5.23
C ILE A 42 2.51 -4.46 6.71
N SER A 43 3.68 -4.34 7.36
CA SER A 43 3.83 -4.68 8.77
C SER A 43 2.95 -3.81 9.68
N ASN A 44 2.83 -2.51 9.40
CA ASN A 44 1.95 -1.62 10.15
C ASN A 44 0.48 -2.05 10.06
N ILE A 45 0.02 -2.43 8.85
CA ILE A 45 -1.34 -2.92 8.62
C ILE A 45 -1.56 -4.24 9.37
N CYS A 46 -0.66 -5.23 9.22
CA CYS A 46 -0.76 -6.53 9.88
C CYS A 46 -0.71 -6.40 11.41
N ASN A 47 0.20 -5.58 11.95
CA ASN A 47 0.32 -5.36 13.38
C ASN A 47 -0.91 -4.66 13.98
N SER A 48 -1.70 -3.99 13.14
CA SER A 48 -2.97 -3.38 13.53
C SER A 48 -4.15 -4.38 13.49
N GLY A 49 -3.90 -5.65 13.16
CA GLY A 49 -4.90 -6.72 13.11
C GLY A 49 -5.72 -6.74 11.81
N ILE A 50 -5.19 -6.16 10.73
CA ILE A 50 -5.78 -6.19 9.40
C ILE A 50 -5.03 -7.25 8.57
N ASP A 51 -5.69 -8.38 8.30
CA ASP A 51 -5.08 -9.57 7.70
C ASP A 51 -5.29 -9.65 6.19
N HIS A 52 -6.26 -8.92 5.64
CA HIS A 52 -6.54 -8.87 4.21
C HIS A 52 -5.83 -7.67 3.61
N ILE A 53 -4.87 -7.91 2.72
CA ILE A 53 -4.05 -6.84 2.13
C ILE A 53 -3.96 -7.03 0.63
N GLN A 54 -4.27 -5.99 -0.12
CA GLN A 54 -4.07 -5.89 -1.55
C GLN A 54 -2.86 -5.00 -1.84
N VAL A 55 -1.89 -5.53 -2.57
CA VAL A 55 -0.69 -4.79 -2.98
C VAL A 55 -0.77 -4.50 -4.47
N TYR A 56 -0.84 -3.22 -4.80
CA TYR A 56 -0.93 -2.78 -6.19
C TYR A 56 0.47 -2.55 -6.77
N ILE A 57 0.76 -3.20 -7.90
CA ILE A 57 2.06 -3.08 -8.58
C ILE A 57 1.81 -2.67 -10.02
N ARG A 58 2.57 -1.67 -10.49
CA ARG A 58 2.40 -1.11 -11.83
C ARG A 58 3.51 -1.51 -12.81
N ARG A 59 4.76 -1.42 -12.38
CA ARG A 59 5.95 -1.66 -13.23
C ARG A 59 6.92 -2.60 -12.55
N ASN A 60 7.68 -3.37 -13.35
CA ASN A 60 8.76 -4.23 -12.86
C ASN A 60 8.35 -5.10 -11.66
N PRO A 61 7.27 -5.90 -11.76
CA PRO A 61 6.66 -6.56 -10.62
C PRO A 61 7.54 -7.65 -10.01
N GLN A 62 8.44 -8.25 -10.78
CA GLN A 62 9.16 -9.47 -10.42
C GLN A 62 9.87 -9.39 -9.07
N SER A 63 10.54 -8.26 -8.79
CA SER A 63 11.30 -8.10 -7.54
C SER A 63 10.40 -7.97 -6.31
N LEU A 64 9.23 -7.34 -6.45
CA LEU A 64 8.24 -7.25 -5.38
C LEU A 64 7.49 -8.55 -5.20
N THR A 65 7.03 -9.16 -6.29
CA THR A 65 6.32 -10.44 -6.24
C THR A 65 7.17 -11.54 -5.59
N ALA A 66 8.45 -11.62 -5.96
CA ALA A 66 9.37 -12.58 -5.36
C ALA A 66 9.61 -12.33 -3.86
N HIS A 67 9.63 -11.06 -3.44
CA HIS A 67 9.84 -10.69 -2.04
C HIS A 67 8.59 -10.92 -1.20
N LEU A 68 7.44 -10.47 -1.66
CA LEU A 68 6.18 -10.60 -0.94
C LEU A 68 5.74 -12.06 -0.81
N GLY A 69 5.96 -12.85 -1.85
CA GLY A 69 5.64 -14.27 -1.87
C GLY A 69 4.17 -14.52 -1.49
N THR A 70 3.97 -15.32 -0.45
CA THR A 70 2.65 -15.66 0.10
C THR A 70 2.28 -14.85 1.35
N GLY A 71 3.00 -13.78 1.67
CA GLY A 71 2.74 -12.98 2.87
C GLY A 71 3.14 -13.61 4.21
N ARG A 72 3.78 -14.78 4.20
CA ARG A 72 4.15 -15.50 5.44
C ARG A 72 5.08 -14.73 6.37
N HIS A 73 5.87 -13.81 5.82
CA HIS A 73 6.81 -12.99 6.59
C HIS A 73 6.12 -11.94 7.47
N TYR A 74 4.86 -11.63 7.21
CA TYR A 74 4.10 -10.57 7.89
C TYR A 74 3.15 -11.10 8.95
N ASN A 75 3.26 -12.38 9.35
CA ASN A 75 2.34 -13.02 10.30
C ASN A 75 0.86 -12.99 9.89
N ILE A 76 0.58 -12.88 8.60
CA ILE A 76 -0.79 -12.98 8.10
C ILE A 76 -1.32 -14.37 8.41
N ASN A 77 -2.47 -14.43 9.08
CA ASN A 77 -3.11 -15.68 9.39
C ASN A 77 -3.57 -16.38 8.11
N SER A 78 -2.87 -17.44 7.71
CA SER A 78 -3.15 -18.15 6.45
C SER A 78 -4.53 -18.82 6.37
N LYS A 79 -5.28 -18.88 7.47
CA LYS A 79 -6.64 -19.44 7.51
C LYS A 79 -7.71 -18.38 7.28
N SER A 80 -7.45 -17.13 7.67
CA SER A 80 -8.45 -16.06 7.63
C SER A 80 -7.96 -14.83 6.85
N GLY A 81 -6.65 -14.68 6.65
CA GLY A 81 -6.04 -13.53 5.99
C GLY A 81 -5.46 -13.88 4.62
N ASN A 82 -5.24 -12.85 3.81
CA ASN A 82 -4.71 -12.97 2.46
C ASN A 82 -3.84 -11.75 2.11
N LEU A 83 -2.70 -12.01 1.45
CA LEU A 83 -1.93 -10.97 0.77
C LEU A 83 -2.05 -11.21 -0.73
N GLN A 84 -2.77 -10.34 -1.39
CA GLN A 84 -3.05 -10.41 -2.82
C GLN A 84 -2.23 -9.38 -3.58
N ILE A 85 -1.55 -9.82 -4.64
CA ILE A 85 -0.79 -8.93 -5.52
C ILE A 85 -1.64 -8.64 -6.75
N LEU A 86 -1.96 -7.38 -6.97
CA LEU A 86 -2.76 -6.90 -8.09
C LEU A 86 -1.91 -6.03 -9.02
N TYR A 87 -2.11 -6.24 -10.30
CA TYR A 87 -1.38 -5.51 -11.33
C TYR A 87 -2.27 -4.46 -11.96
N SER A 88 -1.71 -3.28 -12.20
CA SER A 88 -2.40 -2.17 -12.83
C SER A 88 -1.68 -1.70 -14.08
N GLY A 89 -2.46 -1.29 -15.08
CA GLY A 89 -1.93 -0.63 -16.28
C GLY A 89 -1.24 -1.53 -17.27
N LEU A 90 -1.61 -2.81 -17.35
CA LEU A 90 -1.03 -3.77 -18.30
C LEU A 90 -1.48 -3.56 -19.75
N GLY A 91 -2.45 -2.71 -20.03
CA GLY A 91 -3.10 -2.62 -21.35
C GLY A 91 -3.24 -1.26 -22.01
N MET A 92 -2.88 -0.14 -21.38
CA MET A 92 -3.13 1.20 -21.95
C MET A 92 -1.92 2.12 -21.99
N ASN A 93 -1.88 3.00 -23.01
CA ASN A 93 -0.91 4.09 -23.14
C ASN A 93 -1.02 5.05 -21.94
N MET A 94 -0.08 5.00 -21.07
CA MET A 94 -0.10 5.26 -19.64
C MET A 94 0.17 6.71 -19.21
N SER A 95 0.22 7.67 -20.14
CA SER A 95 0.52 9.07 -19.79
C SER A 95 -0.69 9.83 -19.21
N LEU A 96 -1.91 9.40 -19.51
CA LEU A 96 -3.16 10.08 -19.13
C LEU A 96 -3.78 9.59 -17.82
N TYR A 97 -3.47 8.38 -17.36
CA TYR A 97 -4.10 7.75 -16.17
C TYR A 97 -3.08 7.42 -15.10
N ASN A 98 -2.43 8.45 -14.57
CA ASN A 98 -1.37 8.28 -13.58
C ASN A 98 -1.86 8.53 -12.15
N ASN A 99 -3.07 8.14 -11.86
CA ASN A 99 -3.66 8.25 -10.53
C ASN A 99 -4.03 6.88 -9.96
N ASP A 100 -4.11 6.82 -8.66
CA ASP A 100 -4.42 5.60 -7.91
C ASP A 100 -5.85 5.12 -8.18
N ILE A 101 -6.78 6.04 -8.46
CA ILE A 101 -8.19 5.75 -8.73
C ILE A 101 -8.35 4.84 -9.94
N ALA A 102 -7.56 5.05 -11.00
CA ALA A 102 -7.60 4.19 -12.18
C ALA A 102 -7.24 2.74 -11.81
N SER A 103 -6.26 2.54 -10.92
CA SER A 103 -5.89 1.22 -10.43
C SER A 103 -6.97 0.56 -9.59
N TYR A 104 -7.71 1.34 -8.82
CA TYR A 104 -8.85 0.82 -8.04
C TYR A 104 -10.01 0.42 -8.95
N ILE A 105 -10.30 1.22 -9.99
CA ILE A 105 -11.34 0.90 -10.97
C ILE A 105 -10.99 -0.37 -11.75
N GLU A 106 -9.74 -0.52 -12.21
CA GLU A 106 -9.28 -1.75 -12.87
C GLU A 106 -9.44 -3.00 -12.01
N ASN A 107 -9.33 -2.86 -10.70
CA ASN A 107 -9.36 -3.96 -9.75
C ASN A 107 -10.59 -3.92 -8.82
N LEU A 108 -11.66 -3.23 -9.24
CA LEU A 108 -12.85 -2.99 -8.42
C LEU A 108 -13.49 -4.30 -7.93
N GLU A 109 -13.52 -5.32 -8.77
CA GLU A 109 -14.06 -6.64 -8.43
C GLU A 109 -13.35 -7.24 -7.20
N TYR A 110 -12.04 -7.09 -7.10
CA TYR A 110 -11.26 -7.59 -5.94
C TYR A 110 -11.53 -6.77 -4.67
N ILE A 111 -11.78 -5.47 -4.81
CA ILE A 111 -12.16 -4.60 -3.69
C ILE A 111 -13.55 -5.00 -3.15
N GLU A 112 -14.52 -5.22 -4.04
CA GLU A 112 -15.88 -5.61 -3.67
C GLU A 112 -15.94 -7.00 -3.00
N GLN A 113 -15.04 -7.91 -3.37
CA GLN A 113 -14.95 -9.24 -2.78
C GLN A 113 -14.49 -9.24 -1.31
N GLU A 114 -13.82 -8.18 -0.84
CA GLU A 114 -13.31 -8.12 0.54
C GLU A 114 -14.41 -8.03 1.61
N LEU A 115 -15.63 -7.66 1.23
CA LEU A 115 -16.78 -7.57 2.15
C LEU A 115 -16.44 -6.83 3.46
N ALA A 116 -15.61 -5.79 3.36
CA ALA A 116 -15.15 -4.97 4.47
C ALA A 116 -15.87 -3.61 4.45
N GLU A 117 -16.08 -3.05 5.63
CA GLU A 117 -16.76 -1.75 5.80
C GLU A 117 -15.78 -0.60 5.61
N TYR A 118 -14.48 -0.85 5.86
CA TYR A 118 -13.44 0.17 5.84
C TYR A 118 -12.24 -0.28 5.01
N VAL A 119 -11.55 0.69 4.44
CA VAL A 119 -10.28 0.47 3.75
C VAL A 119 -9.19 1.37 4.33
N VAL A 120 -8.02 0.78 4.57
CA VAL A 120 -6.80 1.51 4.92
C VAL A 120 -5.91 1.56 3.70
N ILE A 121 -5.61 2.75 3.22
CA ILE A 121 -4.75 2.95 2.06
C ILE A 121 -3.39 3.48 2.53
N ALA A 122 -2.33 2.76 2.18
CA ALA A 122 -0.96 3.06 2.58
C ALA A 122 -0.01 3.15 1.38
N PRO A 123 0.94 4.09 1.38
CA PRO A 123 1.92 4.20 0.32
C PRO A 123 3.00 3.11 0.42
N SER A 124 3.36 2.47 -0.70
CA SER A 124 4.44 1.46 -0.75
C SER A 124 5.85 2.04 -0.71
N TYR A 125 6.00 3.36 -0.76
CA TYR A 125 7.26 4.07 -0.98
C TYR A 125 7.75 4.88 0.22
N MET A 126 7.16 4.66 1.39
CA MET A 126 7.52 5.37 2.62
C MET A 126 7.86 4.39 3.74
N VAL A 127 8.83 4.79 4.57
CA VAL A 127 9.20 4.09 5.80
C VAL A 127 8.65 4.89 6.98
N TYR A 128 7.73 4.30 7.73
CA TYR A 128 7.06 4.95 8.86
C TYR A 128 6.51 3.89 9.82
N THR A 129 6.13 4.33 11.01
CA THR A 129 5.42 3.52 12.00
C THR A 129 4.04 4.12 12.22
N GLN A 130 2.98 3.31 12.06
CA GLN A 130 1.59 3.73 12.23
C GLN A 130 0.77 2.64 12.90
N ASP A 131 0.00 3.01 13.91
CA ASP A 131 -1.07 2.19 14.50
C ASP A 131 -2.39 2.47 13.77
N TYR A 132 -2.73 1.62 12.82
CA TYR A 132 -3.97 1.74 12.06
C TYR A 132 -5.21 1.32 12.85
N LYS A 133 -5.05 0.54 13.93
CA LYS A 133 -6.17 0.18 14.79
C LYS A 133 -6.72 1.42 15.51
N LYS A 134 -5.82 2.24 16.03
CA LYS A 134 -6.21 3.52 16.66
C LYS A 134 -6.84 4.45 15.64
N LEU A 135 -6.19 4.62 14.48
CA LEU A 135 -6.71 5.48 13.40
C LEU A 135 -8.11 5.06 12.94
N LEU A 136 -8.35 3.75 12.78
CA LEU A 136 -9.65 3.23 12.39
C LEU A 136 -10.72 3.50 13.44
N ASN A 137 -10.40 3.36 14.72
CA ASN A 137 -11.32 3.70 15.81
C ASN A 137 -11.67 5.19 15.79
N ASP A 138 -10.65 6.07 15.67
CA ASP A 138 -10.85 7.52 15.58
C ASP A 138 -11.70 7.91 14.36
N HIS A 139 -11.50 7.22 13.22
CA HIS A 139 -12.30 7.40 12.01
C HIS A 139 -13.78 7.03 12.23
N ILE A 140 -14.04 5.87 12.81
CA ILE A 140 -15.39 5.39 13.11
C ILE A 140 -16.11 6.34 14.08
N GLU A 141 -15.43 6.78 15.13
CA GLU A 141 -15.98 7.71 16.12
C GLU A 141 -16.29 9.09 15.51
N SER A 142 -15.49 9.52 14.55
CA SER A 142 -15.71 10.81 13.88
C SER A 142 -16.92 10.80 12.93
N GLY A 143 -17.34 9.64 12.43
CA GLY A 143 -18.38 9.49 11.42
C GLY A 143 -18.02 10.11 10.06
N ALA A 144 -16.74 10.37 9.82
CA ALA A 144 -16.26 10.94 8.56
C ALA A 144 -16.23 9.87 7.45
N ASP A 145 -16.47 10.27 6.20
CA ASP A 145 -16.33 9.38 5.05
C ASP A 145 -14.86 9.07 4.72
N ILE A 146 -13.96 10.05 4.94
CA ILE A 146 -12.53 9.95 4.66
C ILE A 146 -11.74 10.59 5.79
N THR A 147 -10.70 9.90 6.27
CA THR A 147 -9.71 10.43 7.21
C THR A 147 -8.34 10.44 6.55
N LEU A 148 -7.67 11.58 6.51
CA LEU A 148 -6.33 11.73 5.96
C LEU A 148 -5.30 11.89 7.07
N LEU A 149 -4.22 11.11 6.97
CA LEU A 149 -3.02 11.34 7.76
C LEU A 149 -2.10 12.31 7.04
N TYR A 150 -1.64 13.33 7.74
CA TYR A 150 -0.68 14.29 7.21
C TYR A 150 0.36 14.65 8.26
N HIS A 151 1.48 15.16 7.79
CA HIS A 151 2.54 15.70 8.64
C HIS A 151 2.77 17.17 8.29
N SER A 152 2.77 18.04 9.30
CA SER A 152 3.09 19.44 9.11
C SER A 152 4.61 19.64 9.10
N VAL A 153 5.11 20.35 8.10
CA VAL A 153 6.52 20.69 7.94
C VAL A 153 6.69 22.21 7.78
N ASP A 154 7.73 22.77 8.35
CA ASP A 154 7.96 24.23 8.31
C ASP A 154 8.40 24.69 6.92
N THR A 155 9.07 23.84 6.15
CA THR A 155 9.58 24.11 4.80
C THR A 155 9.26 22.97 3.86
N ALA A 156 8.10 23.05 3.21
CA ALA A 156 7.68 22.01 2.23
C ALA A 156 8.67 21.83 1.07
N LYS A 157 9.42 22.87 0.71
CA LYS A 157 10.41 22.82 -0.39
C LYS A 157 11.60 21.87 -0.19
N GLU A 158 11.83 21.41 1.04
CA GLU A 158 12.91 20.47 1.35
C GLU A 158 12.48 19.01 1.17
N TYR A 159 11.19 18.76 0.95
CA TYR A 159 10.61 17.42 0.89
C TYR A 159 10.00 17.07 -0.48
N PHE A 160 9.97 18.04 -1.41
CA PHE A 160 9.41 17.86 -2.76
C PHE A 160 10.34 18.40 -3.85
#